data_b44c4cb07007bb797a6e3fc3984369fe
#
_entry.id   b44c4cb07007bb797a6e3fc3984369fe
#
_cell.length_a   1.000
_cell.length_b   1.000
_cell.length_c   1.000
_cell.angle_alpha   90.00
_cell.angle_beta   90.00
_cell.angle_gamma   90.00
#
_symmetry.space_group_name_H-M   'P 1'
#
loop_
_entity.id
_entity.type
_entity.pdbx_description
1 polymer ?
#
loop_
_entity_poly.entity_id
_entity_poly.type
_entity_poly.pdbx_seq_one_letter_code
_entity_poly.pdbx_strand_id
1 'polypeptide(L)'
;MQLKPEEISKIIKSQIKNYGKKIDQSDVGTVLQIGDGIAHVSGLEKCMSNELVRFSTGAYGMALNLEENSVAVVMLGSDEGIKEDDVVERTGQVVSVPVGEKLIGRVVNALGQPVDGKGPIEAKEHWPIERKAPGIIERKGVSVPLQTGIKAIDSMIPIGRGQRELIIGDRQTGKTTIAVDTILNQKGKDVVCIYVAIGQKRSTVARLVEQLTQAGAMDYTIIVSATAAELAPLQYIAPYAGCTMGEYFMSKGKDALIIYDDLSKHAVAYRALSLLIRRPPGREAYPGDVFYLHSRLLERAARMAPEYGGGSLTALPIIETQAGDVSAYIPTNVISITDGQIFLETEMFHAGIMPAVNPGISVSRVGGNAQIKAMKKVAGTLKLIYSQYRELQSFAQFGSDLDADTRARLNQGERIVEVLKQNHSAPVPVENQVCILYAVVHNYLEKVPLQAVKEYETGLYERMAAQSGDVLDAIRTTGNLDKDNEEKLKAAIDSYTTDFLQMREG
;
A
#
# COMPACT_ATOMS: atom_id res chain seq x y z
N MET A 1 5.32 0.37 51.10
CA MET A 1 5.78 1.53 51.91
C MET A 1 4.57 2.12 52.58
N GLN A 2 4.47 2.14 53.90
CA GLN A 2 3.32 2.78 54.59
C GLN A 2 3.62 4.28 54.62
N LEU A 3 2.73 5.06 54.00
CA LEU A 3 2.76 6.53 54.07
C LEU A 3 2.67 7.01 55.53
N LYS A 4 3.50 7.91 55.92
CA LYS A 4 3.46 8.51 57.28
C LYS A 4 2.20 9.37 57.43
N PRO A 5 1.57 9.40 58.63
CA PRO A 5 0.33 10.18 58.88
C PRO A 5 0.46 11.68 58.54
N GLU A 6 1.67 12.23 58.57
CA GLU A 6 1.95 13.64 58.20
C GLU A 6 1.89 13.88 56.69
N GLU A 7 2.23 12.88 55.87
CA GLU A 7 2.16 12.97 54.41
C GLU A 7 0.72 12.87 53.95
N ILE A 8 -0.09 11.98 54.58
CA ILE A 8 -1.53 11.89 54.35
C ILE A 8 -2.22 13.21 54.69
N SER A 9 -1.83 13.84 55.80
CA SER A 9 -2.41 15.14 56.22
C SER A 9 -2.04 16.29 55.25
N LYS A 10 -0.82 16.26 54.65
CA LYS A 10 -0.41 17.24 53.65
C LYS A 10 -1.16 17.04 52.34
N ILE A 11 -1.39 15.82 51.91
CA ILE A 11 -2.14 15.48 50.72
C ILE A 11 -3.57 15.91 50.86
N ILE A 12 -4.23 15.62 52.01
CA ILE A 12 -5.57 16.04 52.30
C ILE A 12 -5.70 17.58 52.35
N LYS A 13 -4.75 18.28 52.97
CA LYS A 13 -4.76 19.77 52.98
C LYS A 13 -4.53 20.38 51.59
N SER A 14 -3.74 19.78 50.73
CA SER A 14 -3.53 20.26 49.36
C SER A 14 -4.78 20.02 48.50
N GLN A 15 -5.46 18.90 48.68
CA GLN A 15 -6.70 18.60 48.00
C GLN A 15 -7.86 19.54 48.43
N ILE A 16 -7.95 19.85 49.74
CA ILE A 16 -8.97 20.79 50.27
C ILE A 16 -8.73 22.22 49.75
N LYS A 17 -7.47 22.65 49.61
CA LYS A 17 -7.11 23.98 49.11
C LYS A 17 -7.40 24.19 47.62
N ASN A 18 -7.44 23.08 46.85
CA ASN A 18 -7.81 23.10 45.43
C ASN A 18 -9.30 22.93 45.14
N TYR A 19 -10.12 22.70 46.15
CA TYR A 19 -11.58 22.49 46.03
C TYR A 19 -12.38 23.73 45.57
N GLY A 20 -11.74 24.89 45.46
CA GLY A 20 -12.38 26.14 45.04
C GLY A 20 -12.37 26.44 43.54
N LYS A 21 -11.67 25.65 42.72
CA LYS A 21 -11.77 25.71 41.25
C LYS A 21 -12.68 24.57 40.80
N LYS A 22 -13.83 24.85 40.23
CA LYS A 22 -14.66 23.89 39.51
C LYS A 22 -13.93 23.42 38.25
N ILE A 23 -12.91 22.60 38.39
CA ILE A 23 -12.43 21.70 37.40
C ILE A 23 -13.13 20.39 37.74
N ASP A 24 -13.91 19.86 36.83
CA ASP A 24 -14.55 18.55 36.99
C ASP A 24 -13.40 17.54 37.20
N GLN A 25 -13.30 16.98 38.43
CA GLN A 25 -12.18 16.07 38.81
C GLN A 25 -12.07 14.84 37.88
N SER A 26 -13.11 14.56 37.10
CA SER A 26 -13.14 13.48 36.11
C SER A 26 -12.40 13.78 34.82
N ASP A 27 -11.98 15.03 34.60
CA ASP A 27 -11.31 15.46 33.35
C ASP A 27 -9.79 15.70 33.53
N VAL A 28 -9.28 15.49 34.74
CA VAL A 28 -7.88 15.67 35.11
C VAL A 28 -7.34 14.42 35.79
N GLY A 29 -6.18 13.98 35.34
CA GLY A 29 -5.44 12.86 35.92
C GLY A 29 -4.05 13.26 36.39
N THR A 30 -3.36 12.31 36.99
CA THR A 30 -2.00 12.47 37.49
C THR A 30 -1.12 11.34 36.99
N VAL A 31 0.08 11.67 36.52
CA VAL A 31 1.07 10.68 36.07
C VAL A 31 1.53 9.83 37.25
N LEU A 32 1.29 8.54 37.20
CA LEU A 32 1.79 7.56 38.18
C LEU A 32 3.22 7.09 37.85
N GLN A 33 3.47 6.89 36.57
CA GLN A 33 4.74 6.42 36.04
C GLN A 33 4.88 6.84 34.59
N ILE A 34 6.09 7.19 34.18
CA ILE A 34 6.43 7.46 32.78
C ILE A 34 7.75 6.78 32.43
N GLY A 35 7.84 6.25 31.21
CA GLY A 35 9.04 5.63 30.64
C GLY A 35 8.75 5.00 29.29
N ASP A 36 9.80 4.96 28.45
CA ASP A 36 9.74 4.35 27.11
C ASP A 36 8.59 4.85 26.21
N GLY A 37 8.20 6.13 26.37
CA GLY A 37 7.12 6.74 25.61
C GLY A 37 5.71 6.33 26.06
N ILE A 38 5.57 5.77 27.27
CA ILE A 38 4.29 5.41 27.87
C ILE A 38 4.16 6.05 29.25
N ALA A 39 3.03 6.69 29.51
CA ALA A 39 2.63 7.19 30.80
C ALA A 39 1.44 6.38 31.36
N HIS A 40 1.53 5.95 32.60
CA HIS A 40 0.39 5.46 33.36
C HIS A 40 -0.19 6.62 34.17
N VAL A 41 -1.47 6.92 33.93
CA VAL A 41 -2.15 8.08 34.50
C VAL A 41 -3.31 7.60 35.37
N SER A 42 -3.38 8.05 36.61
CA SER A 42 -4.54 7.85 37.49
C SER A 42 -5.59 8.94 37.27
N GLY A 43 -6.84 8.68 37.58
CA GLY A 43 -7.94 9.57 37.27
C GLY A 43 -8.36 9.40 35.79
N LEU A 44 -8.87 10.46 35.17
CA LEU A 44 -9.37 10.42 33.79
C LEU A 44 -10.54 9.42 33.62
N GLU A 45 -11.43 9.31 34.60
CA GLU A 45 -12.50 8.30 34.65
C GLU A 45 -13.42 8.30 33.42
N LYS A 46 -13.57 9.46 32.77
CA LYS A 46 -14.40 9.62 31.56
C LYS A 46 -13.59 9.53 30.25
N CYS A 47 -12.31 9.17 30.32
CA CYS A 47 -11.44 9.11 29.15
C CYS A 47 -11.93 8.05 28.17
N MET A 48 -11.95 8.40 26.89
CA MET A 48 -12.30 7.49 25.81
C MET A 48 -11.05 6.78 25.27
N SER A 49 -11.24 5.58 24.75
CA SER A 49 -10.17 4.92 23.99
C SER A 49 -9.78 5.77 22.78
N ASN A 50 -8.47 5.89 22.54
CA ASN A 50 -7.88 6.76 21.51
C ASN A 50 -8.13 8.27 21.71
N GLU A 51 -8.52 8.68 22.91
CA GLU A 51 -8.64 10.08 23.25
C GLU A 51 -7.26 10.75 23.35
N LEU A 52 -7.16 11.95 22.80
CA LEU A 52 -5.98 12.81 22.95
C LEU A 52 -5.99 13.41 24.35
N VAL A 53 -4.89 13.28 25.08
CA VAL A 53 -4.68 13.89 26.38
C VAL A 53 -3.48 14.83 26.33
N ARG A 54 -3.51 15.89 27.13
CA ARG A 54 -2.46 16.93 27.20
C ARG A 54 -1.77 16.88 28.55
N PHE A 55 -0.45 16.82 28.55
CA PHE A 55 0.37 16.91 29.75
C PHE A 55 0.67 18.37 30.11
N SER A 56 1.03 18.61 31.37
CA SER A 56 1.39 19.93 31.90
C SER A 56 2.54 20.59 31.12
N THR A 57 3.44 19.80 30.54
CA THR A 57 4.53 20.25 29.67
C THR A 57 4.07 20.75 28.29
N GLY A 58 2.79 20.55 27.93
CA GLY A 58 2.26 20.80 26.60
C GLY A 58 2.40 19.62 25.62
N ALA A 59 3.04 18.52 26.03
CA ALA A 59 3.11 17.30 25.25
C ALA A 59 1.73 16.62 25.14
N TYR A 60 1.51 15.86 24.08
CA TYR A 60 0.28 15.11 23.85
C TYR A 60 0.54 13.61 23.90
N GLY A 61 -0.45 12.90 24.40
CA GLY A 61 -0.52 11.45 24.37
C GLY A 61 -1.87 10.94 23.91
N MET A 62 -1.95 9.67 23.59
CA MET A 62 -3.17 8.97 23.22
C MET A 62 -3.49 7.90 24.25
N ALA A 63 -4.71 7.92 24.81
CA ALA A 63 -5.19 6.88 25.70
C ALA A 63 -5.40 5.58 24.96
N LEU A 64 -4.58 4.57 25.25
CA LEU A 64 -4.59 3.30 24.52
C LEU A 64 -5.23 2.15 25.30
N ASN A 65 -5.02 2.10 26.62
CA ASN A 65 -5.59 1.09 27.49
C ASN A 65 -6.29 1.75 28.68
N LEU A 66 -7.57 1.41 28.85
CA LEU A 66 -8.39 1.92 29.95
C LEU A 66 -8.52 0.81 31.00
N GLU A 67 -7.88 0.99 32.14
CA GLU A 67 -7.89 0.07 33.27
C GLU A 67 -8.77 0.61 34.41
N GLU A 68 -9.11 -0.22 35.38
CA GLU A 68 -10.01 0.18 36.46
C GLU A 68 -9.49 1.40 37.25
N ASN A 69 -8.18 1.47 37.48
CA ASN A 69 -7.57 2.52 38.32
C ASN A 69 -6.55 3.41 37.57
N SER A 70 -6.31 3.14 36.29
CA SER A 70 -5.33 3.88 35.49
C SER A 70 -5.67 3.86 34.02
N VAL A 71 -5.07 4.82 33.29
CA VAL A 71 -5.10 4.87 31.83
C VAL A 71 -3.67 4.78 31.33
N ALA A 72 -3.39 3.80 30.47
CA ALA A 72 -2.10 3.76 29.77
C ALA A 72 -2.16 4.68 28.55
N VAL A 73 -1.34 5.71 28.58
CA VAL A 73 -1.24 6.76 27.57
C VAL A 73 0.07 6.58 26.81
N VAL A 74 0.00 6.46 25.49
CA VAL A 74 1.18 6.44 24.62
C VAL A 74 1.52 7.85 24.15
N MET A 75 2.77 8.21 24.23
CA MET A 75 3.22 9.56 23.88
C MET A 75 3.24 9.75 22.35
N LEU A 76 2.69 10.85 21.88
CA LEU A 76 2.71 11.24 20.46
C LEU A 76 3.85 12.22 20.13
N GLY A 77 4.83 12.30 21.00
CA GLY A 77 6.00 13.16 20.89
C GLY A 77 7.00 12.85 22.01
N SER A 78 7.96 13.76 22.25
CA SER A 78 8.93 13.59 23.34
C SER A 78 8.24 13.52 24.69
N ASP A 79 8.70 12.63 25.54
CA ASP A 79 8.32 12.51 26.96
C ASP A 79 9.26 13.30 27.88
N GLU A 80 10.21 14.04 27.30
CA GLU A 80 11.15 14.87 28.04
C GLU A 80 10.45 15.91 28.94
N GLY A 81 10.85 15.95 30.19
CA GLY A 81 10.34 16.92 31.16
C GLY A 81 9.04 16.50 31.84
N ILE A 82 8.39 15.38 31.42
CA ILE A 82 7.24 14.83 32.15
C ILE A 82 7.73 14.01 33.34
N LYS A 83 7.11 14.19 34.50
CA LYS A 83 7.47 13.55 35.77
C LYS A 83 6.26 12.89 36.42
N GLU A 84 6.54 12.02 37.38
CA GLU A 84 5.52 11.52 38.31
C GLU A 84 4.85 12.72 39.01
N ASP A 85 3.57 12.61 39.28
CA ASP A 85 2.69 13.64 39.82
C ASP A 85 2.34 14.81 38.88
N ASP A 86 2.85 14.82 37.65
CA ASP A 86 2.42 15.80 36.64
C ASP A 86 0.93 15.65 36.29
N VAL A 87 0.33 16.79 36.02
CA VAL A 87 -1.11 16.86 35.67
C VAL A 87 -1.32 16.53 34.21
N VAL A 88 -2.33 15.71 33.95
CA VAL A 88 -2.78 15.34 32.60
C VAL A 88 -4.24 15.73 32.44
N GLU A 89 -4.55 16.43 31.37
CA GLU A 89 -5.89 16.89 31.05
C GLU A 89 -6.46 16.13 29.87
N ARG A 90 -7.73 15.75 29.93
CA ARG A 90 -8.49 15.27 28.80
C ARG A 90 -8.74 16.40 27.80
N THR A 91 -8.72 16.07 26.52
CA THR A 91 -9.13 17.03 25.49
C THR A 91 -10.58 16.83 25.06
N GLY A 92 -11.19 15.69 25.39
CA GLY A 92 -12.51 15.31 24.90
C GLY A 92 -12.53 14.98 23.39
N GLN A 93 -11.37 14.90 22.77
CA GLN A 93 -11.24 14.65 21.33
C GLN A 93 -10.38 13.40 21.09
N VAL A 94 -10.81 12.56 20.17
CA VAL A 94 -9.99 11.44 19.68
C VAL A 94 -8.91 11.96 18.75
N VAL A 95 -7.80 11.21 18.64
CA VAL A 95 -6.70 11.57 17.74
C VAL A 95 -7.24 11.74 16.31
N SER A 96 -7.00 12.89 15.74
CA SER A 96 -7.52 13.31 14.43
C SER A 96 -6.40 13.89 13.57
N VAL A 97 -6.57 13.81 12.26
CA VAL A 97 -5.61 14.36 11.28
C VAL A 97 -6.29 15.33 10.33
N PRO A 98 -5.55 16.31 9.79
CA PRO A 98 -6.09 17.16 8.74
C PRO A 98 -6.41 16.33 7.49
N VAL A 99 -7.48 16.70 6.81
CA VAL A 99 -7.90 16.10 5.54
C VAL A 99 -8.21 17.17 4.50
N GLY A 100 -8.09 16.85 3.24
CA GLY A 100 -8.43 17.75 2.16
C GLY A 100 -7.36 17.89 1.08
N GLU A 101 -7.68 18.65 0.04
CA GLU A 101 -6.82 18.82 -1.14
C GLU A 101 -5.51 19.57 -0.84
N LYS A 102 -5.46 20.35 0.25
CA LYS A 102 -4.24 21.05 0.69
C LYS A 102 -3.09 20.12 1.13
N LEU A 103 -3.39 18.85 1.33
CA LEU A 103 -2.39 17.82 1.64
C LEU A 103 -1.69 17.28 0.38
N ILE A 104 -2.28 17.43 -0.80
CA ILE A 104 -1.68 16.97 -2.06
C ILE A 104 -0.36 17.71 -2.30
N GLY A 105 0.70 16.97 -2.64
CA GLY A 105 2.03 17.52 -2.85
C GLY A 105 2.84 17.72 -1.57
N ARG A 106 2.30 17.31 -0.40
CA ARG A 106 2.93 17.52 0.89
C ARG A 106 3.48 16.22 1.48
N VAL A 107 4.50 16.37 2.30
CA VAL A 107 5.03 15.31 3.16
C VAL A 107 4.68 15.67 4.59
N VAL A 108 3.94 14.78 5.24
CA VAL A 108 3.46 14.97 6.62
C VAL A 108 3.89 13.83 7.53
N ASN A 109 3.92 14.08 8.84
CA ASN A 109 4.10 13.04 9.84
C ASN A 109 2.78 12.29 10.13
N ALA A 110 2.80 11.34 11.05
CA ALA A 110 1.64 10.55 11.44
C ALA A 110 0.48 11.36 12.05
N LEU A 111 0.74 12.59 12.50
CA LEU A 111 -0.27 13.54 13.01
C LEU A 111 -0.77 14.51 11.91
N GLY A 112 -0.31 14.36 10.68
CA GLY A 112 -0.64 15.26 9.58
C GLY A 112 0.09 16.60 9.60
N GLN A 113 1.11 16.74 10.43
CA GLN A 113 1.94 17.95 10.48
C GLN A 113 2.98 17.93 9.35
N PRO A 114 3.22 19.06 8.64
CA PRO A 114 4.16 19.11 7.55
C PRO A 114 5.60 18.92 8.04
N VAL A 115 6.35 18.10 7.31
CA VAL A 115 7.79 17.84 7.54
C VAL A 115 8.65 18.17 6.31
N ASP A 116 8.05 18.76 5.29
CA ASP A 116 8.65 19.08 3.99
C ASP A 116 9.25 20.51 3.89
N GLY A 117 9.17 21.28 4.96
CA GLY A 117 9.67 22.66 4.97
C GLY A 117 8.85 23.67 4.17
N LYS A 118 7.69 23.26 3.63
CA LYS A 118 6.83 24.12 2.78
C LYS A 118 5.82 24.96 3.58
N GLY A 119 6.01 25.09 4.90
CA GLY A 119 5.12 25.84 5.79
C GLY A 119 3.87 25.07 6.23
N PRO A 120 3.01 25.67 7.07
CA PRO A 120 1.83 25.05 7.65
C PRO A 120 0.80 24.67 6.59
N ILE A 121 -0.02 23.66 6.90
CA ILE A 121 -1.14 23.22 6.07
C ILE A 121 -2.43 23.77 6.66
N GLU A 122 -3.08 24.65 5.93
CA GLU A 122 -4.38 25.20 6.32
C GLU A 122 -5.51 24.25 5.92
N ALA A 123 -5.68 23.18 6.68
CA ALA A 123 -6.79 22.26 6.50
C ALA A 123 -8.06 22.80 7.13
N LYS A 124 -9.17 22.68 6.40
CA LYS A 124 -10.50 23.11 6.89
C LYS A 124 -11.16 22.07 7.79
N GLU A 125 -10.83 20.80 7.59
CA GLU A 125 -11.44 19.67 8.27
C GLU A 125 -10.37 18.80 8.92
N HIS A 126 -10.70 18.23 10.09
CA HIS A 126 -9.92 17.21 10.78
C HIS A 126 -10.82 16.01 11.02
N TRP A 127 -10.37 14.83 10.67
CA TRP A 127 -11.13 13.61 10.84
C TRP A 127 -10.38 12.64 11.77
N PRO A 128 -11.13 11.90 12.62
CA PRO A 128 -10.54 10.87 13.47
C PRO A 128 -9.74 9.84 12.65
N ILE A 129 -8.61 9.39 13.19
CA ILE A 129 -7.79 8.36 12.52
C ILE A 129 -8.45 6.98 12.60
N GLU A 130 -9.17 6.70 13.67
CA GLU A 130 -9.97 5.46 13.83
C GLU A 130 -11.40 5.73 13.35
N ARG A 131 -11.76 5.07 12.27
CA ARG A 131 -13.08 5.20 11.64
C ARG A 131 -13.63 3.83 11.32
N LYS A 132 -14.94 3.71 11.36
CA LYS A 132 -15.64 2.50 10.97
C LYS A 132 -15.53 2.29 9.45
N ALA A 133 -15.19 1.06 9.04
CA ALA A 133 -15.20 0.69 7.64
C ALA A 133 -16.61 0.81 7.03
N PRO A 134 -16.72 1.10 5.72
CA PRO A 134 -18.00 1.11 5.01
C PRO A 134 -18.77 -0.18 5.21
N GLY A 135 -20.08 -0.08 5.42
CA GLY A 135 -20.98 -1.22 5.56
C GLY A 135 -21.21 -1.96 4.24
N ILE A 136 -21.87 -3.13 4.30
CA ILE A 136 -22.10 -3.99 3.13
C ILE A 136 -22.94 -3.26 2.07
N ILE A 137 -23.97 -2.51 2.48
CA ILE A 137 -24.89 -1.80 1.59
C ILE A 137 -24.22 -0.60 0.92
N GLU A 138 -23.23 0.00 1.58
CA GLU A 138 -22.49 1.16 1.08
C GLU A 138 -21.48 0.80 -0.02
N ARG A 139 -21.14 -0.49 -0.12
CA ARG A 139 -20.13 -0.98 -1.07
C ARG A 139 -20.73 -1.36 -2.41
N LYS A 140 -19.95 -1.16 -3.46
CA LYS A 140 -20.18 -1.70 -4.80
C LYS A 140 -19.10 -2.72 -5.17
N GLY A 141 -19.44 -3.70 -5.98
CA GLY A 141 -18.46 -4.66 -6.50
C GLY A 141 -17.35 -3.97 -7.31
N VAL A 142 -16.13 -4.46 -7.15
CA VAL A 142 -14.96 -3.95 -7.86
C VAL A 142 -15.01 -4.40 -9.33
N SER A 143 -15.01 -3.44 -10.25
CA SER A 143 -15.15 -3.69 -11.71
C SER A 143 -14.45 -2.65 -12.58
N VAL A 144 -13.77 -1.66 -12.00
CA VAL A 144 -13.01 -0.66 -12.73
C VAL A 144 -11.53 -0.93 -12.50
N PRO A 145 -10.71 -1.08 -13.56
CA PRO A 145 -9.29 -1.35 -13.38
C PRO A 145 -8.54 -0.19 -12.73
N LEU A 146 -7.61 -0.53 -11.84
CA LEU A 146 -6.53 0.34 -11.43
C LEU A 146 -5.27 -0.19 -12.12
N GLN A 147 -4.90 0.44 -13.22
CA GLN A 147 -3.77 0.02 -14.03
C GLN A 147 -2.45 0.41 -13.35
N THR A 148 -1.58 -0.57 -13.15
CA THR A 148 -0.27 -0.35 -12.54
C THR A 148 0.77 0.12 -13.54
N GLY A 149 0.53 -0.10 -14.83
CA GLY A 149 1.53 0.13 -15.88
C GLY A 149 2.59 -0.98 -15.95
N ILE A 150 2.43 -2.03 -15.15
CA ILE A 150 3.35 -3.18 -15.10
C ILE A 150 2.70 -4.34 -15.84
N LYS A 151 3.30 -4.75 -16.96
CA LYS A 151 2.74 -5.78 -17.87
C LYS A 151 2.38 -7.08 -17.15
N ALA A 152 3.27 -7.56 -16.28
CA ALA A 152 3.07 -8.81 -15.55
C ALA A 152 1.86 -8.74 -14.60
N ILE A 153 1.61 -7.59 -13.98
CA ILE A 153 0.52 -7.39 -13.02
C ILE A 153 -0.79 -7.16 -13.79
N ASP A 154 -0.83 -6.15 -14.67
CA ASP A 154 -2.06 -5.76 -15.37
C ASP A 154 -2.64 -6.90 -16.23
N SER A 155 -1.78 -7.80 -16.73
CA SER A 155 -2.20 -8.94 -17.55
C SER A 155 -2.62 -10.18 -16.75
N MET A 156 -1.91 -10.51 -15.66
CA MET A 156 -2.11 -11.79 -14.96
C MET A 156 -2.70 -11.66 -13.55
N ILE A 157 -2.52 -10.51 -12.91
CA ILE A 157 -2.93 -10.25 -11.51
C ILE A 157 -3.55 -8.85 -11.44
N PRO A 158 -4.63 -8.59 -12.20
CA PRO A 158 -5.18 -7.25 -12.31
C PRO A 158 -5.75 -6.74 -11.00
N ILE A 159 -5.59 -5.44 -10.78
CA ILE A 159 -6.07 -4.72 -9.60
C ILE A 159 -7.23 -3.83 -10.00
N GLY A 160 -8.32 -3.85 -9.22
CA GLY A 160 -9.47 -2.98 -9.40
C GLY A 160 -9.52 -1.84 -8.40
N ARG A 161 -10.17 -0.75 -8.76
CA ARG A 161 -10.39 0.41 -7.87
C ARG A 161 -11.30 0.00 -6.72
N GLY A 162 -10.78 0.13 -5.49
CA GLY A 162 -11.43 -0.33 -4.26
C GLY A 162 -10.99 -1.71 -3.79
N GLN A 163 -10.06 -2.37 -4.48
CA GLN A 163 -9.49 -3.66 -4.10
C GLN A 163 -8.36 -3.49 -3.08
N ARG A 164 -8.13 -4.53 -2.29
CA ARG A 164 -6.96 -4.68 -1.40
C ARG A 164 -6.07 -5.75 -1.98
N GLU A 165 -4.95 -5.36 -2.55
CA GLU A 165 -3.99 -6.31 -3.16
C GLU A 165 -2.66 -6.24 -2.43
N LEU A 166 -2.26 -7.35 -1.83
CA LEU A 166 -1.03 -7.46 -1.06
C LEU A 166 0.19 -7.55 -1.98
N ILE A 167 1.24 -6.79 -1.70
CA ILE A 167 2.56 -6.98 -2.30
C ILE A 167 3.45 -7.65 -1.25
N ILE A 168 3.89 -8.87 -1.53
CA ILE A 168 4.60 -9.70 -0.55
C ILE A 168 5.88 -10.30 -1.15
N GLY A 169 6.93 -10.39 -0.37
CA GLY A 169 8.21 -10.98 -0.77
C GLY A 169 9.34 -10.60 0.17
N ASP A 170 10.50 -11.19 -0.04
CA ASP A 170 11.69 -10.95 0.78
C ASP A 170 12.23 -9.52 0.62
N ARG A 171 13.17 -9.18 1.47
CA ARG A 171 13.83 -7.88 1.42
C ARG A 171 14.51 -7.66 0.07
N GLN A 172 14.39 -6.44 -0.49
CA GLN A 172 15.01 -6.02 -1.75
C GLN A 172 14.53 -6.77 -3.02
N THR A 173 13.37 -7.41 -3.01
CA THR A 173 12.78 -8.06 -4.20
C THR A 173 12.03 -7.12 -5.13
N GLY A 174 11.95 -5.82 -4.81
CA GLY A 174 11.29 -4.82 -5.65
C GLY A 174 9.87 -4.44 -5.23
N LYS A 175 9.42 -4.77 -4.00
CA LYS A 175 8.08 -4.44 -3.49
C LYS A 175 7.76 -2.94 -3.58
N THR A 176 8.63 -2.11 -3.02
CA THR A 176 8.51 -0.65 -3.07
C THR A 176 8.54 -0.13 -4.51
N THR A 177 9.34 -0.73 -5.39
CA THR A 177 9.41 -0.36 -6.81
C THR A 177 8.07 -0.54 -7.50
N ILE A 178 7.39 -1.68 -7.31
CA ILE A 178 6.04 -1.92 -7.85
C ILE A 178 5.06 -0.85 -7.36
N ALA A 179 5.10 -0.54 -6.07
CA ALA A 179 4.23 0.48 -5.48
C ALA A 179 4.48 1.87 -6.09
N VAL A 180 5.74 2.25 -6.24
CA VAL A 180 6.13 3.53 -6.85
C VAL A 180 5.74 3.59 -8.33
N ASP A 181 6.01 2.55 -9.10
CA ASP A 181 5.64 2.48 -10.52
C ASP A 181 4.12 2.55 -10.70
N THR A 182 3.36 1.97 -9.78
CA THR A 182 1.90 2.10 -9.77
C THR A 182 1.47 3.55 -9.54
N ILE A 183 2.12 4.29 -8.63
CA ILE A 183 1.87 5.74 -8.44
C ILE A 183 2.21 6.51 -9.72
N LEU A 184 3.37 6.27 -10.31
CA LEU A 184 3.80 6.95 -11.53
C LEU A 184 2.80 6.76 -12.67
N ASN A 185 2.19 5.59 -12.77
CA ASN A 185 1.19 5.29 -13.80
C ASN A 185 -0.18 5.94 -13.55
N GLN A 186 -0.42 6.56 -12.39
CA GLN A 186 -1.68 7.27 -12.11
C GLN A 186 -1.71 8.68 -12.68
N LYS A 187 -0.62 9.18 -13.25
CA LYS A 187 -0.55 10.51 -13.87
C LYS A 187 -1.66 10.67 -14.92
N GLY A 188 -2.51 11.68 -14.73
CA GLY A 188 -3.63 11.98 -15.64
C GLY A 188 -4.81 11.01 -15.57
N LYS A 189 -4.88 10.12 -14.57
CA LYS A 189 -5.96 9.14 -14.40
C LYS A 189 -6.96 9.47 -13.29
N ASP A 190 -6.86 10.67 -12.75
CA ASP A 190 -7.76 11.21 -11.72
C ASP A 190 -7.80 10.38 -10.43
N VAL A 191 -6.64 9.86 -10.02
CA VAL A 191 -6.43 9.09 -8.81
C VAL A 191 -5.51 9.85 -7.86
N VAL A 192 -5.96 10.10 -6.64
CA VAL A 192 -5.12 10.65 -5.58
C VAL A 192 -4.34 9.54 -4.91
N CYS A 193 -3.03 9.67 -4.85
CA CYS A 193 -2.17 8.67 -4.25
C CYS A 193 -1.75 9.07 -2.83
N ILE A 194 -1.74 8.11 -1.91
CA ILE A 194 -1.23 8.27 -0.55
C ILE A 194 -0.15 7.21 -0.33
N TYR A 195 1.06 7.64 -0.01
CA TYR A 195 2.14 6.74 0.34
C TYR A 195 2.45 6.86 1.82
N VAL A 196 2.27 5.77 2.57
CA VAL A 196 2.54 5.71 4.00
C VAL A 196 3.85 4.96 4.22
N ALA A 197 4.91 5.69 4.58
CA ALA A 197 6.21 5.13 4.95
C ALA A 197 6.22 4.80 6.45
N ILE A 198 6.36 3.52 6.78
CA ILE A 198 6.29 3.02 8.17
C ILE A 198 7.64 2.43 8.55
N GLY A 199 8.29 2.99 9.55
CA GLY A 199 9.56 2.48 10.07
C GLY A 199 10.71 2.46 9.05
N GLN A 200 10.65 3.29 8.02
CA GLN A 200 11.69 3.42 7.00
C GLN A 200 12.78 4.40 7.42
N LYS A 201 13.97 4.27 6.83
CA LYS A 201 15.05 5.24 7.02
C LYS A 201 14.69 6.59 6.40
N ARG A 202 15.02 7.70 7.06
CA ARG A 202 14.79 9.06 6.50
C ARG A 202 15.38 9.25 5.12
N SER A 203 16.57 8.69 4.85
CA SER A 203 17.22 8.74 3.53
C SER A 203 16.44 8.00 2.44
N THR A 204 15.74 6.92 2.80
CA THR A 204 14.88 6.18 1.85
C THR A 204 13.65 7.01 1.49
N VAL A 205 13.01 7.61 2.49
CA VAL A 205 11.84 8.49 2.27
C VAL A 205 12.24 9.73 1.45
N ALA A 206 13.38 10.36 1.76
CA ALA A 206 13.86 11.51 1.01
C ALA A 206 14.08 11.19 -0.48
N ARG A 207 14.69 10.03 -0.77
CA ARG A 207 14.91 9.57 -2.15
C ARG A 207 13.62 9.27 -2.89
N LEU A 208 12.62 8.70 -2.19
CA LEU A 208 11.28 8.50 -2.74
C LEU A 208 10.61 9.83 -3.11
N VAL A 209 10.65 10.81 -2.21
CA VAL A 209 10.10 12.15 -2.45
C VAL A 209 10.75 12.78 -3.67
N GLU A 210 12.08 12.69 -3.77
CA GLU A 210 12.82 13.21 -4.93
C GLU A 210 12.40 12.52 -6.22
N GLN A 211 12.33 11.19 -6.25
CA GLN A 211 11.89 10.41 -7.42
C GLN A 211 10.48 10.79 -7.87
N LEU A 212 9.53 10.89 -6.94
CA LEU A 212 8.15 11.29 -7.26
C LEU A 212 8.08 12.74 -7.73
N THR A 213 8.91 13.63 -7.18
CA THR A 213 8.98 15.04 -7.59
C THR A 213 9.52 15.18 -9.00
N GLN A 214 10.62 14.49 -9.33
CA GLN A 214 11.21 14.50 -10.67
C GLN A 214 10.24 13.97 -11.74
N ALA A 215 9.43 12.98 -11.39
CA ALA A 215 8.41 12.42 -12.29
C ALA A 215 7.11 13.27 -12.36
N GLY A 216 6.98 14.33 -11.55
CA GLY A 216 5.77 15.14 -11.45
C GLY A 216 4.61 14.41 -10.75
N ALA A 217 4.90 13.34 -10.01
CA ALA A 217 3.89 12.55 -9.32
C ALA A 217 3.45 13.16 -7.98
N MET A 218 4.22 14.11 -7.43
CA MET A 218 3.80 14.85 -6.23
C MET A 218 2.57 15.72 -6.46
N ASP A 219 2.24 16.07 -7.70
CA ASP A 219 1.05 16.86 -8.04
C ASP A 219 -0.27 16.15 -7.68
N TYR A 220 -0.24 14.84 -7.45
CA TYR A 220 -1.39 14.03 -7.05
C TYR A 220 -1.10 13.06 -5.90
N THR A 221 0.02 13.26 -5.18
CA THR A 221 0.47 12.34 -4.14
C THR A 221 0.63 13.03 -2.79
N ILE A 222 0.20 12.35 -1.72
CA ILE A 222 0.43 12.71 -0.32
C ILE A 222 1.39 11.68 0.27
N ILE A 223 2.41 12.12 1.00
CA ILE A 223 3.32 11.23 1.71
C ILE A 223 3.13 11.39 3.20
N VAL A 224 2.82 10.28 3.89
CA VAL A 224 2.75 10.19 5.35
C VAL A 224 3.99 9.44 5.83
N SER A 225 4.83 10.08 6.61
CA SER A 225 6.11 9.52 7.05
C SER A 225 6.14 9.31 8.55
N ALA A 226 6.35 8.05 8.96
CA ALA A 226 6.71 7.68 10.32
C ALA A 226 8.01 6.86 10.25
N THR A 227 9.14 7.55 10.38
CA THR A 227 10.46 6.94 10.16
C THR A 227 10.88 6.02 11.31
N ALA A 228 11.91 5.20 11.08
CA ALA A 228 12.46 4.31 12.09
C ALA A 228 13.07 5.04 13.32
N ALA A 229 13.33 6.33 13.20
CA ALA A 229 13.82 7.17 14.31
C ALA A 229 12.70 7.73 15.18
N GLU A 230 11.43 7.55 14.77
CA GLU A 230 10.28 8.03 15.52
C GLU A 230 9.79 6.96 16.49
N LEU A 231 9.11 7.41 17.55
CA LEU A 231 8.54 6.52 18.57
C LEU A 231 7.52 5.53 17.95
N ALA A 232 7.44 4.35 18.54
CA ALA A 232 6.54 3.30 18.10
C ALA A 232 5.05 3.75 17.98
N PRO A 233 4.51 4.60 18.86
CA PRO A 233 3.18 5.15 18.72
C PRO A 233 2.92 5.86 17.38
N LEU A 234 3.88 6.65 16.90
CA LEU A 234 3.75 7.36 15.62
C LEU A 234 3.76 6.39 14.43
N GLN A 235 4.59 5.34 14.49
CA GLN A 235 4.58 4.27 13.48
C GLN A 235 3.26 3.48 13.51
N TYR A 236 2.67 3.30 14.69
CA TYR A 236 1.38 2.64 14.86
C TYR A 236 0.22 3.43 14.25
N ILE A 237 0.14 4.74 14.46
CA ILE A 237 -0.98 5.55 13.97
C ILE A 237 -0.85 5.96 12.50
N ALA A 238 0.36 5.97 11.93
CA ALA A 238 0.62 6.45 10.56
C ALA A 238 -0.28 5.81 9.48
N PRO A 239 -0.47 4.47 9.42
CA PRO A 239 -1.35 3.88 8.41
C PRO A 239 -2.81 4.28 8.58
N TYR A 240 -3.29 4.46 9.79
CA TYR A 240 -4.66 4.96 10.04
C TYR A 240 -4.81 6.42 9.62
N ALA A 241 -3.81 7.25 9.89
CA ALA A 241 -3.75 8.63 9.45
C ALA A 241 -3.84 8.74 7.91
N GLY A 242 -2.98 8.00 7.21
CA GLY A 242 -3.00 7.94 5.75
C GLY A 242 -4.32 7.41 5.19
N CYS A 243 -4.89 6.38 5.82
CA CYS A 243 -6.19 5.83 5.45
C CYS A 243 -7.30 6.89 5.56
N THR A 244 -7.34 7.63 6.65
CA THR A 244 -8.31 8.72 6.85
C THR A 244 -8.18 9.82 5.79
N MET A 245 -6.95 10.17 5.40
CA MET A 245 -6.72 11.11 4.30
C MET A 245 -7.27 10.56 2.98
N GLY A 246 -7.09 9.26 2.70
CA GLY A 246 -7.63 8.60 1.51
C GLY A 246 -9.15 8.52 1.51
N GLU A 247 -9.76 8.23 2.66
CA GLU A 247 -11.23 8.19 2.83
C GLU A 247 -11.89 9.54 2.56
N TYR A 248 -11.22 10.64 2.84
CA TYR A 248 -11.73 11.96 2.49
C TYR A 248 -12.01 12.06 0.99
N PHE A 249 -11.06 11.67 0.14
CA PHE A 249 -11.24 11.70 -1.31
C PHE A 249 -12.30 10.70 -1.77
N MET A 250 -12.31 9.50 -1.21
CA MET A 250 -13.35 8.50 -1.49
C MET A 250 -14.75 9.03 -1.17
N SER A 251 -14.92 9.74 -0.06
CA SER A 251 -16.19 10.34 0.33
C SER A 251 -16.65 11.48 -0.58
N LYS A 252 -15.72 12.13 -1.28
CA LYS A 252 -16.00 13.18 -2.28
C LYS A 252 -16.24 12.61 -3.69
N GLY A 253 -16.38 11.30 -3.82
CA GLY A 253 -16.59 10.62 -5.10
C GLY A 253 -15.34 10.48 -5.97
N LYS A 254 -14.15 10.73 -5.41
CA LYS A 254 -12.85 10.57 -6.08
C LYS A 254 -12.29 9.17 -5.84
N ASP A 255 -11.40 8.74 -6.73
CA ASP A 255 -10.64 7.51 -6.55
C ASP A 255 -9.31 7.82 -5.86
N ALA A 256 -8.97 7.04 -4.85
CA ALA A 256 -7.71 7.14 -4.14
C ALA A 256 -6.98 5.78 -4.11
N LEU A 257 -5.66 5.85 -4.13
CA LEU A 257 -4.75 4.70 -3.98
C LEU A 257 -3.91 4.92 -2.74
N ILE A 258 -3.91 3.97 -1.82
CA ILE A 258 -3.05 4.02 -0.64
C ILE A 258 -2.07 2.86 -0.62
N ILE A 259 -0.82 3.18 -0.33
CA ILE A 259 0.28 2.23 -0.18
C ILE A 259 0.75 2.24 1.27
N TYR A 260 0.84 1.08 1.89
CA TYR A 260 1.38 0.92 3.24
C TYR A 260 2.74 0.21 3.16
N ASP A 261 3.82 0.94 3.25
CA ASP A 261 5.19 0.42 3.14
C ASP A 261 5.97 0.56 4.46
N ASP A 262 5.98 -0.46 5.33
CA ASP A 262 5.31 -1.75 5.23
C ASP A 262 4.52 -2.11 6.51
N LEU A 263 3.54 -2.98 6.37
CA LEU A 263 2.72 -3.43 7.49
C LEU A 263 3.45 -4.44 8.42
N SER A 264 4.57 -5.02 7.99
CA SER A 264 5.42 -5.83 8.87
C SER A 264 6.00 -4.99 10.00
N LYS A 265 6.53 -3.79 9.67
CA LYS A 265 7.02 -2.84 10.66
C LYS A 265 5.90 -2.24 11.50
N HIS A 266 4.73 -2.02 10.91
CA HIS A 266 3.53 -1.62 11.65
C HIS A 266 3.18 -2.63 12.75
N ALA A 267 3.18 -3.93 12.43
CA ALA A 267 2.94 -4.98 13.40
C ALA A 267 4.02 -5.01 14.50
N VAL A 268 5.29 -4.80 14.14
CA VAL A 268 6.40 -4.73 15.11
C VAL A 268 6.23 -3.55 16.05
N ALA A 269 5.86 -2.37 15.55
CA ALA A 269 5.57 -1.21 16.39
C ALA A 269 4.41 -1.49 17.37
N TYR A 270 3.34 -2.12 16.89
CA TYR A 270 2.21 -2.49 17.74
C TYR A 270 2.58 -3.54 18.79
N ARG A 271 3.43 -4.52 18.44
CA ARG A 271 3.98 -5.49 19.39
C ARG A 271 4.78 -4.79 20.49
N ALA A 272 5.66 -3.87 20.12
CA ALA A 272 6.44 -3.10 21.09
C ALA A 272 5.54 -2.33 22.05
N LEU A 273 4.53 -1.60 21.55
CA LEU A 273 3.56 -0.90 22.38
C LEU A 273 2.80 -1.83 23.31
N SER A 274 2.33 -2.96 22.79
CA SER A 274 1.54 -3.93 23.56
C SER A 274 2.34 -4.55 24.70
N LEU A 275 3.62 -4.84 24.48
CA LEU A 275 4.51 -5.35 25.52
C LEU A 275 4.81 -4.29 26.60
N LEU A 276 5.01 -3.04 26.19
CA LEU A 276 5.26 -1.93 27.12
C LEU A 276 4.05 -1.65 28.04
N ILE A 277 2.83 -1.72 27.50
CA ILE A 277 1.59 -1.63 28.31
C ILE A 277 1.20 -2.95 28.97
N ARG A 278 2.10 -3.96 28.97
CA ARG A 278 1.95 -5.25 29.63
C ARG A 278 0.75 -6.10 29.18
N ARG A 279 0.32 -5.95 27.92
CA ARG A 279 -0.64 -6.89 27.34
C ARG A 279 -0.01 -8.26 27.20
N PRO A 280 -0.74 -9.36 27.46
CA PRO A 280 -0.19 -10.71 27.38
C PRO A 280 0.22 -11.02 25.92
N PRO A 281 1.46 -11.49 25.70
CA PRO A 281 1.93 -11.85 24.37
C PRO A 281 1.34 -13.19 23.91
N GLY A 282 1.03 -13.29 22.61
CA GLY A 282 0.66 -14.52 21.93
C GLY A 282 1.79 -15.05 21.03
N ARG A 283 1.41 -15.60 19.86
CA ARG A 283 2.35 -16.16 18.88
C ARG A 283 3.38 -15.09 18.44
N GLU A 284 4.65 -15.42 18.42
CA GLU A 284 5.78 -14.53 18.06
C GLU A 284 5.80 -13.22 18.88
N ALA A 285 5.29 -13.31 20.12
CA ALA A 285 5.13 -12.19 21.06
C ALA A 285 4.17 -11.06 20.56
N TYR A 286 3.40 -11.28 19.51
CA TYR A 286 2.34 -10.36 19.11
C TYR A 286 1.14 -10.45 20.06
N PRO A 287 0.43 -9.35 20.30
CA PRO A 287 -0.82 -9.39 21.08
C PRO A 287 -1.91 -10.15 20.31
N GLY A 288 -2.89 -10.70 21.04
CA GLY A 288 -3.95 -11.51 20.46
C GLY A 288 -4.83 -10.81 19.43
N ASP A 289 -4.85 -9.49 19.43
CA ASP A 289 -5.63 -8.65 18.53
C ASP A 289 -4.85 -8.12 17.30
N VAL A 290 -3.66 -8.67 17.01
CA VAL A 290 -2.85 -8.23 15.86
C VAL A 290 -3.55 -8.48 14.51
N PHE A 291 -4.40 -9.49 14.41
CA PHE A 291 -5.24 -9.68 13.24
C PHE A 291 -6.18 -8.48 13.05
N TYR A 292 -6.84 -8.05 14.11
CA TYR A 292 -7.74 -6.91 14.10
C TYR A 292 -7.04 -5.59 13.80
N LEU A 293 -5.77 -5.45 14.18
CA LEU A 293 -4.93 -4.30 13.81
C LEU A 293 -4.96 -4.03 12.30
N HIS A 294 -4.71 -5.06 11.49
CA HIS A 294 -4.67 -4.94 10.03
C HIS A 294 -6.05 -5.04 9.39
N SER A 295 -6.97 -5.87 9.93
CA SER A 295 -8.29 -6.04 9.34
C SER A 295 -9.12 -4.76 9.44
N ARG A 296 -9.13 -4.08 10.59
CA ARG A 296 -9.87 -2.81 10.73
C ARG A 296 -9.30 -1.67 9.89
N LEU A 297 -8.00 -1.73 9.54
CA LEU A 297 -7.37 -0.80 8.62
C LEU A 297 -7.76 -1.11 7.17
N LEU A 298 -7.54 -2.33 6.73
CA LEU A 298 -7.69 -2.75 5.33
C LEU A 298 -9.16 -2.84 4.89
N GLU A 299 -10.08 -3.15 5.80
CA GLU A 299 -11.52 -3.13 5.50
C GLU A 299 -12.07 -1.74 5.18
N ARG A 300 -11.35 -0.67 5.49
CA ARG A 300 -11.71 0.70 5.12
C ARG A 300 -11.51 0.97 3.63
N ALA A 301 -10.65 0.20 2.95
CA ALA A 301 -10.51 0.23 1.50
C ALA A 301 -11.71 -0.45 0.84
N ALA A 302 -12.40 0.28 -0.01
CA ALA A 302 -13.61 -0.18 -0.67
C ALA A 302 -13.91 0.66 -1.91
N ARG A 303 -14.82 0.16 -2.75
CA ARG A 303 -15.51 0.94 -3.76
C ARG A 303 -16.91 1.26 -3.24
N MET A 304 -17.25 2.54 -3.24
CA MET A 304 -18.56 2.99 -2.75
C MET A 304 -19.63 2.86 -3.82
N ALA A 305 -20.85 2.57 -3.38
CA ALA A 305 -22.00 2.63 -4.26
C ALA A 305 -22.31 4.10 -4.65
N PRO A 306 -22.92 4.34 -5.84
CA PRO A 306 -23.18 5.69 -6.32
C PRO A 306 -23.97 6.56 -5.32
N GLU A 307 -24.91 5.96 -4.58
CA GLU A 307 -25.73 6.61 -3.56
C GLU A 307 -24.89 7.11 -2.37
N TYR A 308 -23.69 6.56 -2.19
CA TYR A 308 -22.72 6.92 -1.14
C TYR A 308 -21.48 7.63 -1.70
N GLY A 309 -21.63 8.29 -2.86
CA GLY A 309 -20.59 9.12 -3.47
C GLY A 309 -19.83 8.45 -4.62
N GLY A 310 -19.86 7.13 -4.76
CA GLY A 310 -19.28 6.39 -5.90
C GLY A 310 -17.76 6.37 -6.00
N GLY A 311 -17.04 6.96 -5.04
CA GLY A 311 -15.57 6.95 -4.99
C GLY A 311 -14.99 5.61 -4.57
N SER A 312 -13.67 5.50 -4.61
CA SER A 312 -12.97 4.28 -4.18
C SER A 312 -11.69 4.59 -3.41
N LEU A 313 -11.30 3.66 -2.54
CA LEU A 313 -9.99 3.61 -1.89
C LEU A 313 -9.40 2.23 -2.16
N THR A 314 -8.35 2.18 -2.97
CA THR A 314 -7.60 0.96 -3.29
C THR A 314 -6.40 0.87 -2.38
N ALA A 315 -6.18 -0.28 -1.73
CA ALA A 315 -5.06 -0.47 -0.82
C ALA A 315 -4.03 -1.45 -1.38
N LEU A 316 -2.77 -1.05 -1.37
CA LEU A 316 -1.61 -1.89 -1.65
C LEU A 316 -0.75 -2.01 -0.38
N PRO A 317 -1.10 -2.90 0.56
CA PRO A 317 -0.23 -3.19 1.68
C PRO A 317 1.01 -3.94 1.22
N ILE A 318 2.15 -3.65 1.84
CA ILE A 318 3.41 -4.36 1.63
C ILE A 318 3.72 -5.18 2.87
N ILE A 319 4.09 -6.44 2.67
CA ILE A 319 4.59 -7.35 3.71
C ILE A 319 5.97 -7.86 3.30
N GLU A 320 6.90 -7.81 4.26
CA GLU A 320 8.23 -8.39 4.11
C GLU A 320 8.25 -9.81 4.68
N THR A 321 8.68 -10.77 3.86
CA THR A 321 8.93 -12.15 4.28
C THR A 321 10.42 -12.38 4.57
N GLN A 322 10.73 -13.49 5.21
CA GLN A 322 12.09 -13.99 5.40
C GLN A 322 12.20 -15.35 4.74
N ALA A 323 13.16 -15.52 3.83
CA ALA A 323 13.40 -16.75 3.07
C ALA A 323 12.11 -17.26 2.34
N GLY A 324 11.28 -16.38 1.85
CA GLY A 324 10.04 -16.72 1.16
C GLY A 324 8.93 -17.32 2.03
N ASP A 325 9.08 -17.31 3.37
CA ASP A 325 8.10 -17.93 4.28
C ASP A 325 6.81 -17.09 4.37
N VAL A 326 5.82 -17.51 3.60
CA VAL A 326 4.45 -16.94 3.62
C VAL A 326 3.58 -17.53 4.74
N SER A 327 4.05 -18.58 5.42
CA SER A 327 3.34 -19.25 6.51
C SER A 327 3.57 -18.59 7.88
N ALA A 328 4.45 -17.61 7.96
CA ALA A 328 4.69 -16.81 9.15
C ALA A 328 3.41 -16.07 9.58
N TYR A 329 3.36 -15.64 10.84
CA TYR A 329 2.12 -15.18 11.46
C TYR A 329 1.53 -13.92 10.79
N ILE A 330 2.32 -12.88 10.58
CA ILE A 330 1.82 -11.64 9.97
C ILE A 330 1.49 -11.82 8.48
N PRO A 331 2.34 -12.45 7.64
CA PRO A 331 1.99 -12.75 6.25
C PRO A 331 0.66 -13.49 6.11
N THR A 332 0.45 -14.56 6.87
CA THR A 332 -0.78 -15.36 6.84
C THR A 332 -2.01 -14.51 7.16
N ASN A 333 -1.94 -13.65 8.17
CA ASN A 333 -3.02 -12.77 8.56
C ASN A 333 -3.38 -11.81 7.42
N VAL A 334 -2.39 -11.14 6.82
CA VAL A 334 -2.66 -10.14 5.79
C VAL A 334 -3.13 -10.79 4.48
N ILE A 335 -2.61 -11.96 4.10
CA ILE A 335 -3.11 -12.73 2.96
C ILE A 335 -4.60 -13.06 3.12
N SER A 336 -5.04 -13.37 4.34
CA SER A 336 -6.45 -13.70 4.59
C SER A 336 -7.39 -12.49 4.55
N ILE A 337 -6.87 -11.30 4.89
CA ILE A 337 -7.63 -10.04 4.90
C ILE A 337 -7.78 -9.45 3.48
N THR A 338 -6.77 -9.63 2.63
CA THR A 338 -6.70 -9.01 1.30
C THR A 338 -7.46 -9.79 0.23
N ASP A 339 -7.73 -9.14 -0.89
CA ASP A 339 -8.46 -9.71 -2.05
C ASP A 339 -7.51 -10.38 -3.05
N GLY A 340 -6.31 -10.67 -2.63
CA GLY A 340 -5.27 -11.33 -3.40
C GLY A 340 -3.87 -10.86 -3.00
N GLN A 341 -2.86 -11.43 -3.65
CA GLN A 341 -1.46 -11.11 -3.41
C GLN A 341 -0.61 -11.17 -4.68
N ILE A 342 0.34 -10.25 -4.77
CA ILE A 342 1.43 -10.23 -5.73
C ILE A 342 2.67 -10.73 -4.99
N PHE A 343 3.11 -11.94 -5.30
CA PHE A 343 4.27 -12.56 -4.67
C PHE A 343 5.54 -12.29 -5.49
N LEU A 344 6.55 -11.72 -4.84
CA LEU A 344 7.86 -11.46 -5.41
C LEU A 344 8.87 -12.50 -4.94
N GLU A 345 9.45 -13.21 -5.90
CA GLU A 345 10.34 -14.33 -5.66
C GLU A 345 11.81 -13.91 -5.78
N THR A 346 12.60 -14.23 -4.77
CA THR A 346 14.03 -13.89 -4.69
C THR A 346 14.84 -14.56 -5.81
N GLU A 347 14.51 -15.79 -6.15
CA GLU A 347 15.20 -16.53 -7.25
C GLU A 347 14.99 -15.87 -8.59
N MET A 348 13.77 -15.42 -8.91
CA MET A 348 13.48 -14.66 -10.13
C MET A 348 14.26 -13.35 -10.16
N PHE A 349 14.31 -12.64 -9.03
CA PHE A 349 15.07 -11.39 -8.92
C PHE A 349 16.57 -11.61 -9.21
N HIS A 350 17.17 -12.64 -8.62
CA HIS A 350 18.57 -12.97 -8.86
C HIS A 350 18.84 -13.49 -10.28
N ALA A 351 17.84 -14.09 -10.92
CA ALA A 351 17.90 -14.49 -12.32
C ALA A 351 17.73 -13.32 -13.32
N GLY A 352 17.56 -12.08 -12.81
CA GLY A 352 17.37 -10.89 -13.66
C GLY A 352 15.98 -10.79 -14.28
N ILE A 353 15.00 -11.54 -13.77
CA ILE A 353 13.59 -11.43 -14.18
C ILE A 353 12.95 -10.35 -13.31
N MET A 354 12.83 -9.15 -13.84
CA MET A 354 12.27 -7.99 -13.14
C MET A 354 11.09 -7.39 -13.92
N PRO A 355 9.94 -7.12 -13.25
CA PRO A 355 9.67 -7.41 -11.84
C PRO A 355 9.62 -8.91 -11.54
N ALA A 356 10.09 -9.29 -10.35
CA ALA A 356 10.22 -10.68 -9.93
C ALA A 356 8.87 -11.29 -9.48
N VAL A 357 7.81 -11.00 -10.20
CA VAL A 357 6.45 -11.45 -9.91
C VAL A 357 6.30 -12.92 -10.29
N ASN A 358 5.96 -13.76 -9.32
CA ASN A 358 5.64 -15.16 -9.58
C ASN A 358 4.12 -15.30 -9.81
N PRO A 359 3.66 -15.49 -11.06
CA PRO A 359 2.23 -15.58 -11.36
C PRO A 359 1.60 -16.91 -10.88
N GLY A 360 2.40 -17.94 -10.59
CA GLY A 360 1.91 -19.23 -10.11
C GLY A 360 1.26 -19.16 -8.73
N ILE A 361 1.84 -18.37 -7.82
CA ILE A 361 1.36 -18.20 -6.44
C ILE A 361 0.73 -16.82 -6.18
N SER A 362 0.77 -15.93 -7.16
CA SER A 362 0.09 -14.65 -7.12
C SER A 362 -1.37 -14.82 -7.56
N VAL A 363 -2.27 -14.13 -6.88
CA VAL A 363 -3.72 -14.25 -7.09
C VAL A 363 -4.38 -12.88 -7.02
N SER A 364 -5.28 -12.58 -7.96
CA SER A 364 -6.27 -11.51 -7.81
C SER A 364 -7.66 -12.16 -7.74
N ARG A 365 -8.37 -11.97 -6.62
CA ARG A 365 -9.73 -12.51 -6.45
C ARG A 365 -10.77 -11.75 -7.29
N VAL A 366 -10.47 -10.53 -7.71
CA VAL A 366 -11.29 -9.76 -8.64
C VAL A 366 -11.06 -10.23 -10.09
N GLY A 367 -9.82 -10.54 -10.43
CA GLY A 367 -9.42 -11.12 -11.70
C GLY A 367 -9.86 -10.27 -12.91
N GLY A 368 -10.34 -10.92 -13.96
CA GLY A 368 -10.72 -10.26 -15.22
C GLY A 368 -11.82 -9.20 -15.11
N ASN A 369 -12.52 -9.08 -13.97
CA ASN A 369 -13.45 -7.97 -13.73
C ASN A 369 -12.72 -6.64 -13.51
N ALA A 370 -11.44 -6.69 -13.13
CA ALA A 370 -10.56 -5.55 -13.01
C ALA A 370 -9.71 -5.29 -14.26
N GLN A 371 -10.09 -5.82 -15.41
CA GLN A 371 -9.43 -5.59 -16.70
C GLN A 371 -10.40 -4.93 -17.69
N ILE A 372 -9.85 -4.09 -18.57
CA ILE A 372 -10.56 -3.66 -19.76
C ILE A 372 -10.80 -4.87 -20.68
N LYS A 373 -11.85 -4.83 -21.49
CA LYS A 373 -12.24 -5.95 -22.36
C LYS A 373 -11.10 -6.37 -23.32
N ALA A 374 -10.37 -5.41 -23.85
CA ALA A 374 -9.21 -5.65 -24.72
C ALA A 374 -8.13 -6.48 -24.00
N MET A 375 -7.74 -6.08 -22.77
CA MET A 375 -6.75 -6.81 -21.98
C MET A 375 -7.25 -8.22 -21.62
N LYS A 376 -8.50 -8.36 -21.17
CA LYS A 376 -9.09 -9.65 -20.84
C LYS A 376 -9.11 -10.61 -22.03
N LYS A 377 -9.37 -10.09 -23.24
CA LYS A 377 -9.36 -10.88 -24.48
C LYS A 377 -7.96 -11.40 -24.81
N VAL A 378 -6.94 -10.55 -24.70
CA VAL A 378 -5.58 -10.85 -25.09
C VAL A 378 -4.83 -11.66 -24.03
N ALA A 379 -4.97 -11.30 -22.77
CA ALA A 379 -4.21 -11.91 -21.68
C ALA A 379 -4.92 -13.10 -21.01
N GLY A 380 -6.09 -13.49 -21.47
CA GLY A 380 -6.91 -14.53 -20.82
C GLY A 380 -6.22 -15.90 -20.71
N THR A 381 -5.35 -16.25 -21.65
CA THR A 381 -4.57 -17.50 -21.65
C THR A 381 -3.14 -17.33 -21.17
N LEU A 382 -2.66 -16.10 -21.00
CA LEU A 382 -1.24 -15.81 -20.73
C LEU A 382 -0.76 -16.49 -19.45
N LYS A 383 -1.52 -16.41 -18.36
CA LYS A 383 -1.17 -17.03 -17.08
C LYS A 383 -1.03 -18.55 -17.19
N LEU A 384 -1.92 -19.17 -17.98
CA LEU A 384 -1.87 -20.63 -18.22
C LEU A 384 -0.62 -21.01 -19.03
N ILE A 385 -0.34 -20.29 -20.12
CA ILE A 385 0.84 -20.54 -20.96
C ILE A 385 2.14 -20.36 -20.12
N TYR A 386 2.20 -19.31 -19.33
CA TYR A 386 3.33 -19.06 -18.45
C TYR A 386 3.52 -20.16 -17.40
N SER A 387 2.45 -20.64 -16.78
CA SER A 387 2.51 -21.72 -15.79
C SER A 387 2.99 -23.03 -16.43
N GLN A 388 2.46 -23.37 -17.61
CA GLN A 388 2.93 -24.55 -18.37
C GLN A 388 4.41 -24.44 -18.74
N TYR A 389 4.86 -23.26 -19.16
CA TYR A 389 6.26 -23.02 -19.44
C TYR A 389 7.13 -23.28 -18.20
N ARG A 390 6.76 -22.79 -17.04
CA ARG A 390 7.52 -22.98 -15.78
C ARG A 390 7.64 -24.46 -15.41
N GLU A 391 6.57 -25.22 -15.57
CA GLU A 391 6.61 -26.68 -15.38
C GLU A 391 7.55 -27.35 -16.36
N LEU A 392 7.41 -27.06 -17.66
CA LEU A 392 8.26 -27.64 -18.71
C LEU A 392 9.73 -27.25 -18.53
N GLN A 393 10.02 -26.02 -18.11
CA GLN A 393 11.37 -25.55 -17.86
C GLN A 393 12.09 -26.39 -16.78
N SER A 394 11.38 -26.78 -15.72
CA SER A 394 11.94 -27.63 -14.67
C SER A 394 12.24 -29.04 -15.18
N PHE A 395 11.40 -29.60 -16.06
CA PHE A 395 11.64 -30.90 -16.69
C PHE A 395 12.75 -30.87 -17.74
N ALA A 396 12.85 -29.80 -18.54
CA ALA A 396 13.82 -29.62 -19.57
C ALA A 396 15.29 -29.62 -19.05
N GLN A 397 15.49 -29.25 -17.79
CA GLN A 397 16.80 -29.30 -17.14
C GLN A 397 17.32 -30.74 -16.92
N PHE A 398 16.42 -31.72 -16.93
CA PHE A 398 16.75 -33.13 -16.64
C PHE A 398 16.65 -34.06 -17.85
N GLY A 399 16.15 -33.59 -19.02
CA GLY A 399 15.93 -34.41 -20.21
C GLY A 399 16.63 -33.91 -21.48
N SER A 400 17.29 -34.79 -22.21
CA SER A 400 18.05 -34.44 -23.45
C SER A 400 17.22 -34.46 -24.72
N ASP A 401 16.08 -35.19 -24.76
CA ASP A 401 15.24 -35.33 -25.95
C ASP A 401 13.83 -34.76 -25.74
N LEU A 402 13.67 -33.51 -26.13
CA LEU A 402 12.36 -32.84 -26.14
C LEU A 402 11.71 -33.01 -27.52
N ASP A 403 10.41 -33.35 -27.54
CA ASP A 403 9.61 -33.35 -28.78
C ASP A 403 9.45 -31.92 -29.35
N ALA A 404 8.99 -31.83 -30.61
CA ALA A 404 8.82 -30.54 -31.29
C ALA A 404 7.81 -29.61 -30.62
N ASP A 405 6.71 -30.16 -30.08
CA ASP A 405 5.67 -29.39 -29.44
C ASP A 405 6.14 -28.81 -28.09
N THR A 406 6.89 -29.60 -27.33
CA THR A 406 7.49 -29.15 -26.06
C THR A 406 8.53 -28.04 -26.31
N ARG A 407 9.36 -28.16 -27.37
CA ARG A 407 10.28 -27.08 -27.75
C ARG A 407 9.57 -25.81 -28.17
N ALA A 408 8.47 -25.92 -28.93
CA ALA A 408 7.68 -24.75 -29.35
C ALA A 408 7.09 -24.02 -28.12
N ARG A 409 6.55 -24.76 -27.15
CA ARG A 409 6.03 -24.18 -25.90
C ARG A 409 7.11 -23.52 -25.04
N LEU A 410 8.28 -24.15 -24.93
CA LEU A 410 9.43 -23.54 -24.22
C LEU A 410 9.88 -22.25 -24.91
N ASN A 411 9.98 -22.28 -26.25
CA ASN A 411 10.33 -21.12 -27.06
C ASN A 411 9.32 -19.95 -26.84
N GLN A 412 8.03 -20.23 -26.89
CA GLN A 412 6.99 -19.23 -26.62
C GLN A 412 7.10 -18.69 -25.19
N GLY A 413 7.28 -19.58 -24.20
CA GLY A 413 7.40 -19.20 -22.79
C GLY A 413 8.60 -18.30 -22.51
N GLU A 414 9.76 -18.57 -23.11
CA GLU A 414 10.94 -17.72 -22.99
C GLU A 414 10.68 -16.30 -23.51
N ARG A 415 9.96 -16.16 -24.61
CA ARG A 415 9.60 -14.86 -25.18
C ARG A 415 8.57 -14.14 -24.30
N ILE A 416 7.63 -14.87 -23.72
CA ILE A 416 6.68 -14.30 -22.74
C ILE A 416 7.44 -13.76 -21.55
N VAL A 417 8.39 -14.51 -20.98
CA VAL A 417 9.22 -14.03 -19.86
C VAL A 417 9.96 -12.76 -20.25
N GLU A 418 10.57 -12.73 -21.45
CA GLU A 418 11.33 -11.57 -21.90
C GLU A 418 10.44 -10.34 -22.14
N VAL A 419 9.25 -10.52 -22.73
CA VAL A 419 8.25 -9.45 -22.89
C VAL A 419 7.78 -8.91 -21.55
N LEU A 420 7.58 -9.77 -20.55
CA LEU A 420 7.12 -9.36 -19.22
C LEU A 420 8.17 -8.63 -18.40
N LYS A 421 9.46 -8.77 -18.74
CA LYS A 421 10.52 -7.96 -18.12
C LYS A 421 10.28 -6.48 -18.41
N GLN A 422 10.45 -5.66 -17.39
CA GLN A 422 10.20 -4.22 -17.46
C GLN A 422 11.13 -3.48 -16.51
N ASN A 423 11.71 -2.39 -16.98
CA ASN A 423 12.54 -1.52 -16.16
C ASN A 423 11.67 -0.77 -15.14
N HIS A 424 12.24 -0.45 -13.99
CA HIS A 424 11.61 0.42 -13.01
C HIS A 424 11.42 1.84 -13.58
N SER A 425 10.47 2.56 -13.06
CA SER A 425 10.12 3.94 -13.49
C SER A 425 9.75 4.06 -14.99
N ALA A 426 9.31 2.96 -15.59
CA ALA A 426 8.92 2.90 -16.99
C ALA A 426 7.55 2.22 -17.15
N PRO A 427 6.48 2.78 -16.59
CA PRO A 427 5.13 2.22 -16.74
C PRO A 427 4.72 2.24 -18.22
N VAL A 428 4.09 1.15 -18.68
CA VAL A 428 3.63 0.97 -20.05
C VAL A 428 2.11 1.23 -20.11
N PRO A 429 1.63 2.13 -20.99
CA PRO A 429 0.20 2.34 -21.20
C PRO A 429 -0.52 1.06 -21.60
N VAL A 430 -1.78 0.90 -21.15
CA VAL A 430 -2.52 -0.36 -21.33
C VAL A 430 -2.74 -0.72 -22.82
N GLU A 431 -2.92 0.25 -23.69
CA GLU A 431 -3.02 0.04 -25.13
C GLU A 431 -1.76 -0.57 -25.72
N ASN A 432 -0.59 -0.12 -25.30
CA ASN A 432 0.70 -0.69 -25.70
C ASN A 432 0.91 -2.09 -25.12
N GLN A 433 0.50 -2.31 -23.85
CA GLN A 433 0.52 -3.65 -23.25
C GLN A 433 -0.33 -4.62 -24.07
N VAL A 434 -1.53 -4.24 -24.48
CA VAL A 434 -2.41 -5.07 -25.32
C VAL A 434 -1.73 -5.46 -26.63
N CYS A 435 -1.04 -4.52 -27.29
CA CYS A 435 -0.35 -4.80 -28.57
C CYS A 435 0.77 -5.82 -28.42
N ILE A 436 1.67 -5.65 -27.46
CA ILE A 436 2.81 -6.56 -27.30
C ILE A 436 2.37 -7.93 -26.77
N LEU A 437 1.40 -7.97 -25.86
CA LEU A 437 0.83 -9.22 -25.35
C LEU A 437 0.07 -9.97 -26.44
N TYR A 438 -0.64 -9.28 -27.33
CA TYR A 438 -1.23 -9.89 -28.51
C TYR A 438 -0.17 -10.56 -29.38
N ALA A 439 0.94 -9.85 -29.66
CA ALA A 439 2.02 -10.37 -30.47
C ALA A 439 2.65 -11.64 -29.87
N VAL A 440 2.96 -11.65 -28.57
CA VAL A 440 3.65 -12.81 -27.95
C VAL A 440 2.69 -14.00 -27.74
N VAL A 441 1.42 -13.77 -27.41
CA VAL A 441 0.44 -14.84 -27.22
C VAL A 441 0.12 -15.54 -28.56
N HIS A 442 0.11 -14.81 -29.68
CA HIS A 442 -0.14 -15.34 -31.01
C HIS A 442 1.13 -15.75 -31.77
N ASN A 443 2.25 -15.93 -31.05
CA ASN A 443 3.52 -16.44 -31.59
C ASN A 443 4.22 -15.59 -32.68
N TYR A 444 3.90 -14.29 -32.81
CA TYR A 444 4.62 -13.40 -33.73
C TYR A 444 6.13 -13.28 -33.43
N LEU A 445 6.51 -13.52 -32.18
CA LEU A 445 7.90 -13.47 -31.76
C LEU A 445 8.66 -14.79 -31.90
N GLU A 446 8.09 -15.83 -32.49
CA GLU A 446 8.70 -17.16 -32.60
C GLU A 446 10.09 -17.10 -33.22
N LYS A 447 10.27 -16.35 -34.32
CA LYS A 447 11.52 -16.19 -35.05
C LYS A 447 12.38 -15.02 -34.55
N VAL A 448 11.89 -14.20 -33.62
CA VAL A 448 12.63 -13.09 -33.05
C VAL A 448 13.68 -13.64 -32.08
N PRO A 449 14.98 -13.31 -32.24
CA PRO A 449 16.00 -13.68 -31.27
C PRO A 449 15.69 -13.16 -29.86
N LEU A 450 15.94 -13.96 -28.84
CA LEU A 450 15.59 -13.62 -27.47
C LEU A 450 16.15 -12.24 -27.03
N GLN A 451 17.41 -11.96 -27.40
CA GLN A 451 18.11 -10.70 -27.11
C GLN A 451 17.48 -9.48 -27.84
N ALA A 452 16.72 -9.73 -28.90
CA ALA A 452 16.06 -8.69 -29.70
C ALA A 452 14.62 -8.41 -29.32
N VAL A 453 14.06 -9.16 -28.37
CA VAL A 453 12.66 -9.00 -27.94
C VAL A 453 12.38 -7.59 -27.43
N LYS A 454 13.31 -7.00 -26.69
CA LYS A 454 13.16 -5.63 -26.15
C LYS A 454 13.20 -4.56 -27.24
N GLU A 455 14.05 -4.73 -28.25
CA GLU A 455 14.11 -3.87 -29.43
C GLU A 455 12.82 -4.00 -30.26
N TYR A 456 12.34 -5.24 -30.45
CA TYR A 456 11.07 -5.52 -31.10
C TYR A 456 9.91 -4.82 -30.40
N GLU A 457 9.84 -4.94 -29.06
CA GLU A 457 8.81 -4.28 -28.24
C GLU A 457 8.79 -2.76 -28.45
N THR A 458 9.96 -2.13 -28.37
CA THR A 458 10.09 -0.68 -28.53
C THR A 458 9.69 -0.23 -29.94
N GLY A 459 10.18 -0.89 -30.97
CA GLY A 459 9.85 -0.57 -32.36
C GLY A 459 8.39 -0.86 -32.70
N LEU A 460 7.76 -1.89 -32.08
CA LEU A 460 6.33 -2.13 -32.24
C LEU A 460 5.51 -0.95 -31.70
N TYR A 461 5.86 -0.42 -30.53
CA TYR A 461 5.18 0.75 -29.96
C TYR A 461 5.30 1.99 -30.84
N GLU A 462 6.49 2.26 -31.38
CA GLU A 462 6.73 3.36 -32.31
C GLU A 462 5.94 3.18 -33.64
N ARG A 463 5.93 1.97 -34.17
CA ARG A 463 5.16 1.63 -35.40
C ARG A 463 3.67 1.81 -35.19
N MET A 464 3.14 1.29 -34.07
CA MET A 464 1.73 1.43 -33.74
C MET A 464 1.32 2.91 -33.55
N ALA A 465 2.13 3.69 -32.88
CA ALA A 465 1.87 5.12 -32.70
C ALA A 465 1.87 5.88 -34.02
N ALA A 466 2.79 5.55 -34.96
CA ALA A 466 2.93 6.23 -36.23
C ALA A 466 1.88 5.83 -37.30
N GLN A 467 1.44 4.56 -37.33
CA GLN A 467 0.66 4.02 -38.44
C GLN A 467 -0.73 3.47 -38.05
N SER A 468 -0.95 3.19 -36.74
CA SER A 468 -2.18 2.58 -36.23
C SER A 468 -2.64 3.26 -34.94
N GLY A 469 -2.46 4.56 -34.85
CA GLY A 469 -2.87 5.38 -33.70
C GLY A 469 -4.37 5.30 -33.41
N ASP A 470 -5.20 5.08 -34.44
CA ASP A 470 -6.65 4.86 -34.32
C ASP A 470 -6.99 3.61 -33.50
N VAL A 471 -6.20 2.54 -33.64
CA VAL A 471 -6.36 1.30 -32.82
C VAL A 471 -5.99 1.55 -31.37
N LEU A 472 -4.88 2.25 -31.12
CA LEU A 472 -4.46 2.61 -29.76
C LEU A 472 -5.49 3.51 -29.09
N ASP A 473 -6.00 4.51 -29.79
CA ASP A 473 -7.02 5.43 -29.28
C ASP A 473 -8.34 4.71 -29.01
N ALA A 474 -8.74 3.78 -29.85
CA ALA A 474 -9.93 2.94 -29.63
C ALA A 474 -9.79 2.11 -28.34
N ILE A 475 -8.64 1.46 -28.12
CA ILE A 475 -8.38 0.70 -26.89
C ILE A 475 -8.38 1.63 -25.66
N ARG A 476 -7.74 2.79 -25.76
CA ARG A 476 -7.64 3.76 -24.65
C ARG A 476 -9.00 4.31 -24.25
N THR A 477 -9.85 4.66 -25.22
CA THR A 477 -11.12 5.35 -24.97
C THR A 477 -12.27 4.39 -24.68
N THR A 478 -12.36 3.26 -25.40
CA THR A 478 -13.46 2.30 -25.24
C THR A 478 -13.14 1.13 -24.32
N GLY A 479 -11.87 0.86 -24.08
CA GLY A 479 -11.41 -0.33 -23.36
C GLY A 479 -11.69 -1.63 -24.12
N ASN A 480 -12.05 -1.57 -25.41
CA ASN A 480 -12.45 -2.73 -26.20
C ASN A 480 -11.53 -2.93 -27.42
N LEU A 481 -11.40 -4.17 -27.84
CA LEU A 481 -10.77 -4.58 -29.09
C LEU A 481 -11.82 -5.33 -29.92
N ASP A 482 -12.60 -4.56 -30.70
CA ASP A 482 -13.58 -5.13 -31.62
C ASP A 482 -12.91 -5.84 -32.81
N LYS A 483 -13.70 -6.49 -33.66
CA LYS A 483 -13.16 -7.30 -34.77
C LYS A 483 -12.39 -6.45 -35.78
N ASP A 484 -12.88 -5.25 -36.11
CA ASP A 484 -12.25 -4.38 -37.10
C ASP A 484 -10.89 -3.85 -36.59
N ASN A 485 -10.83 -3.42 -35.32
CA ASN A 485 -9.59 -2.98 -34.68
C ASN A 485 -8.62 -4.14 -34.45
N GLU A 486 -9.12 -5.35 -34.17
CA GLU A 486 -8.28 -6.54 -34.04
C GLU A 486 -7.65 -6.93 -35.39
N GLU A 487 -8.41 -6.87 -36.51
CA GLU A 487 -7.85 -7.11 -37.84
C GLU A 487 -6.79 -6.09 -38.24
N LYS A 488 -7.02 -4.80 -37.91
CA LYS A 488 -6.00 -3.76 -38.08
C LYS A 488 -4.76 -4.00 -37.24
N LEU A 489 -4.93 -4.35 -35.96
CA LEU A 489 -3.84 -4.68 -35.05
C LEU A 489 -3.02 -5.86 -35.60
N LYS A 490 -3.71 -6.92 -36.01
CA LYS A 490 -3.09 -8.08 -36.62
C LYS A 490 -2.26 -7.72 -37.85
N ALA A 491 -2.84 -7.00 -38.79
CA ALA A 491 -2.16 -6.56 -40.01
C ALA A 491 -0.93 -5.67 -39.72
N ALA A 492 -1.04 -4.79 -38.73
CA ALA A 492 0.08 -3.95 -38.30
C ALA A 492 1.24 -4.77 -37.68
N ILE A 493 0.92 -5.76 -36.83
CA ILE A 493 1.90 -6.64 -36.21
C ILE A 493 2.56 -7.55 -37.27
N ASP A 494 1.76 -8.13 -38.20
CA ASP A 494 2.26 -8.95 -39.32
C ASP A 494 3.29 -8.17 -40.15
N SER A 495 2.92 -6.97 -40.59
CA SER A 495 3.81 -6.09 -41.38
C SER A 495 5.09 -5.74 -40.61
N TYR A 496 4.93 -5.29 -39.36
CA TYR A 496 6.08 -4.92 -38.54
C TYR A 496 7.02 -6.09 -38.27
N THR A 497 6.49 -7.28 -37.97
CA THR A 497 7.30 -8.48 -37.70
C THR A 497 8.09 -8.87 -38.95
N THR A 498 7.48 -8.81 -40.12
CA THR A 498 8.14 -9.09 -41.38
C THR A 498 9.29 -8.12 -41.65
N ASP A 499 9.03 -6.82 -41.55
CA ASP A 499 10.04 -5.76 -41.72
C ASP A 499 11.20 -5.94 -40.73
N PHE A 500 10.88 -6.21 -39.45
CA PHE A 500 11.88 -6.39 -38.38
C PHE A 500 12.81 -7.58 -38.63
N LEU A 501 12.28 -8.70 -39.10
CA LEU A 501 13.07 -9.89 -39.41
C LEU A 501 13.95 -9.68 -40.66
N GLN A 502 13.40 -9.05 -41.71
CA GLN A 502 14.18 -8.71 -42.94
C GLN A 502 15.35 -7.78 -42.66
N MET A 503 15.18 -6.78 -41.79
CA MET A 503 16.27 -5.88 -41.39
C MET A 503 17.41 -6.58 -40.66
N ARG A 504 17.20 -7.77 -40.10
CA ARG A 504 18.21 -8.54 -39.37
C ARG A 504 18.85 -9.66 -40.18
N GLU A 505 18.24 -10.04 -41.28
CA GLU A 505 18.82 -11.04 -42.23
C GLU A 505 19.74 -10.42 -43.27
N GLY A 506 19.67 -9.07 -43.46
CA GLY A 506 20.55 -8.29 -44.32
C GLY A 506 21.68 -7.60 -43.55
#